data_51cec593fe1eba3c69a7e27c7d8342bf
#
_entry.id   51cec593fe1eba3c69a7e27c7d8342bf
#
_cell.length_a   1.000
_cell.length_b   1.000
_cell.length_c   1.000
_cell.angle_alpha   90.00
_cell.angle_beta   90.00
_cell.angle_gamma   90.00
#
_symmetry.space_group_name_H-M   'P 1'
#
loop_
_entity.id
_entity.type
_entity.pdbx_description
1 polymer ?
#
loop_
_entity_poly.entity_id
_entity_poly.type
_entity_poly.pdbx_seq_one_letter_code
_entity_poly.pdbx_strand_id
1 'polypeptide(L)'
;AAITKDTRFSLGIRQTAANQVVALQDMASSAFLTAGEARMEGGFERQPGNSFALRQKLGAFGLTGSVEHGDARLYQDASDEYLRWGTRQYPYATLGLSLDRKIGPARLALGANWMREDETILGARFANFIGRGGARSLFVDGNMEAALGQNWSIGTSWRQGWTYANAGSTLTGQSLLKSNAFSFDVTRANAFAYGDRLALRFAQPLRVTSGGLALNVPIAYDYATLTPTFGIRRFSLAPQGREIASEVAWILPINGGYFSSNLFWRQEPGHFESAPDDIGVA
;
A
#
# COMPACT_ATOMS: atom_id res chain seq x y z
N ALA A 1 11.50 12.16 -17.30
CA ALA A 1 12.41 13.00 -18.10
C ALA A 1 13.64 13.39 -17.30
N ALA A 2 14.74 13.71 -17.95
CA ALA A 2 15.98 14.22 -17.33
C ALA A 2 16.06 15.74 -17.52
N ILE A 3 16.38 16.47 -16.45
CA ILE A 3 16.68 17.91 -16.49
C ILE A 3 18.19 18.09 -16.65
N THR A 4 18.95 17.31 -15.91
CA THR A 4 20.41 17.20 -16.03
C THR A 4 20.83 15.74 -15.93
N LYS A 5 22.13 15.43 -16.06
CA LYS A 5 22.65 14.07 -15.84
C LYS A 5 22.38 13.52 -14.43
N ASP A 6 22.19 14.41 -13.44
CA ASP A 6 22.02 14.07 -12.03
C ASP A 6 20.60 14.36 -11.50
N THR A 7 19.75 15.02 -12.31
CA THR A 7 18.38 15.39 -11.93
C THR A 7 17.38 14.79 -12.92
N ARG A 8 16.48 13.94 -12.42
CA ARG A 8 15.39 13.32 -13.20
C ARG A 8 14.06 13.61 -12.53
N PHE A 9 13.01 13.77 -13.32
CA PHE A 9 11.67 13.91 -12.83
C PHE A 9 10.69 13.00 -13.57
N SER A 10 9.56 12.72 -12.95
CA SER A 10 8.47 11.96 -13.52
C SER A 10 7.13 12.60 -13.12
N LEU A 11 6.21 12.67 -14.09
CA LEU A 11 4.83 13.09 -13.92
C LEU A 11 3.94 11.89 -14.21
N GLY A 12 2.96 11.66 -13.37
CA GLY A 12 1.97 10.59 -13.54
C GLY A 12 0.55 11.13 -13.53
N ILE A 13 -0.24 10.69 -14.51
CA ILE A 13 -1.69 10.85 -14.53
C ILE A 13 -2.27 9.46 -14.34
N ARG A 14 -3.12 9.28 -13.34
CA ARG A 14 -3.66 7.97 -12.92
C ARG A 14 -2.57 6.93 -12.58
N GLN A 15 -1.44 7.41 -12.07
CA GLN A 15 -0.33 6.59 -11.61
C GLN A 15 0.08 7.02 -10.21
N THR A 16 0.47 6.04 -9.38
CA THR A 16 0.90 6.32 -8.02
C THR A 16 2.28 6.98 -7.99
N ALA A 17 2.55 7.80 -6.96
CA ALA A 17 3.87 8.35 -6.72
C ALA A 17 4.91 7.24 -6.49
N ALA A 18 4.51 6.13 -5.87
CA ALA A 18 5.38 4.97 -5.67
C ALA A 18 5.91 4.40 -7.00
N ASN A 19 5.06 4.26 -8.03
CA ASN A 19 5.47 3.85 -9.37
C ASN A 19 6.49 4.82 -10.00
N GLN A 20 6.29 6.13 -9.80
CA GLN A 20 7.23 7.15 -10.28
C GLN A 20 8.59 7.04 -9.57
N VAL A 21 8.57 6.83 -8.25
CA VAL A 21 9.79 6.64 -7.44
C VAL A 21 10.58 5.42 -7.92
N VAL A 22 9.90 4.27 -8.10
CA VAL A 22 10.49 3.04 -8.62
C VAL A 22 11.19 3.27 -9.96
N ALA A 23 10.47 3.90 -10.90
CA ALA A 23 11.00 4.20 -12.24
C ALA A 23 12.22 5.14 -12.19
N LEU A 24 12.22 6.13 -11.30
CA LEU A 24 13.35 7.06 -11.14
C LEU A 24 14.55 6.42 -10.47
N GLN A 25 14.34 5.43 -9.60
CA GLN A 25 15.39 4.68 -8.90
C GLN A 25 15.97 3.54 -9.74
N ASP A 26 15.47 3.31 -10.97
CA ASP A 26 15.81 2.21 -11.85
C ASP A 26 15.68 0.83 -11.15
N MET A 27 14.69 0.70 -10.27
CA MET A 27 14.31 -0.57 -9.64
C MET A 27 13.37 -1.34 -10.56
N ALA A 28 13.39 -2.66 -10.49
CA ALA A 28 12.54 -3.49 -11.33
C ALA A 28 11.06 -3.24 -11.00
N SER A 29 10.24 -3.09 -12.03
CA SER A 29 8.80 -3.12 -11.87
C SER A 29 8.32 -4.57 -11.73
N SER A 30 7.36 -4.78 -10.85
CA SER A 30 6.77 -6.08 -10.59
C SER A 30 5.92 -6.56 -11.77
N ALA A 31 6.06 -7.85 -12.12
CA ALA A 31 5.21 -8.54 -13.08
C ALA A 31 4.00 -9.24 -12.40
N PHE A 32 3.86 -9.07 -11.10
CA PHE A 32 2.84 -9.72 -10.30
C PHE A 32 1.53 -8.92 -10.31
N LEU A 33 0.40 -9.62 -10.36
CA LEU A 33 -0.94 -9.04 -10.46
C LEU A 33 -1.63 -8.94 -9.09
N THR A 34 -1.47 -9.96 -8.23
CA THR A 34 -2.17 -10.08 -6.95
C THR A 34 -1.24 -9.89 -5.76
N ALA A 35 -0.05 -10.50 -5.81
CA ALA A 35 0.94 -10.34 -4.75
C ALA A 35 1.63 -8.98 -4.86
N GLY A 36 1.06 -7.96 -4.22
CA GLY A 36 1.55 -6.58 -4.21
C GLY A 36 2.96 -6.45 -3.58
N GLU A 37 3.65 -5.39 -3.93
CA GLU A 37 4.90 -5.02 -3.29
C GLU A 37 4.63 -4.16 -2.06
N ALA A 38 5.25 -4.47 -0.91
CA ALA A 38 4.92 -3.84 0.37
C ALA A 38 4.97 -2.30 0.33
N ARG A 39 5.94 -1.71 -0.36
CA ARG A 39 6.05 -0.23 -0.51
C ARG A 39 4.91 0.40 -1.31
N MET A 40 4.17 -0.39 -2.08
CA MET A 40 3.01 0.05 -2.87
C MET A 40 1.71 -0.04 -2.07
N GLU A 41 1.71 -0.81 -0.97
CA GLU A 41 0.54 -1.06 -0.16
C GLU A 41 0.10 0.19 0.61
N GLY A 42 -1.13 0.63 0.39
CA GLY A 42 -1.74 1.75 1.12
C GLY A 42 -2.79 1.33 2.13
N GLY A 43 -3.09 0.02 2.18
CA GLY A 43 -4.18 -0.52 3.01
C GLY A 43 -5.56 -0.40 2.38
N PHE A 44 -5.66 0.14 1.17
CA PHE A 44 -6.92 0.30 0.42
C PHE A 44 -6.65 0.44 -1.08
N GLU A 45 -7.66 0.18 -1.87
CA GLU A 45 -7.61 0.44 -3.31
C GLU A 45 -7.57 1.95 -3.56
N ARG A 46 -6.46 2.40 -4.15
CA ARG A 46 -6.25 3.80 -4.50
C ARG A 46 -6.64 4.05 -5.95
N GLN A 47 -7.39 5.11 -6.18
CA GLN A 47 -7.57 5.71 -7.50
C GLN A 47 -6.66 6.94 -7.60
N PRO A 48 -5.41 6.77 -8.06
CA PRO A 48 -4.49 7.90 -8.15
C PRO A 48 -5.00 8.90 -9.20
N GLY A 49 -4.95 10.17 -8.87
CA GLY A 49 -5.20 11.28 -9.76
C GLY A 49 -3.89 11.71 -10.44
N ASN A 50 -3.19 12.62 -9.80
CA ASN A 50 -1.92 13.16 -10.28
C ASN A 50 -0.79 12.83 -9.31
N SER A 51 0.37 12.49 -9.87
CA SER A 51 1.59 12.28 -9.10
C SER A 51 2.78 12.98 -9.74
N PHE A 52 3.74 13.37 -8.91
CA PHE A 52 5.00 13.94 -9.33
C PHE A 52 6.12 13.36 -8.48
N ALA A 53 7.27 13.08 -9.09
CA ALA A 53 8.48 12.70 -8.38
C ALA A 53 9.69 13.37 -9.01
N LEU A 54 10.63 13.78 -8.16
CA LEU A 54 11.90 14.39 -8.52
C LEU A 54 13.02 13.63 -7.83
N ARG A 55 14.00 13.17 -8.61
CA ARG A 55 15.20 12.51 -8.10
C ARG A 55 16.42 13.33 -8.39
N GLN A 56 17.22 13.56 -7.33
CA GLN A 56 18.54 14.20 -7.40
C GLN A 56 19.60 13.20 -6.99
N LYS A 57 20.62 13.00 -7.83
CA LYS A 57 21.80 12.21 -7.48
C LYS A 57 22.76 13.07 -6.63
N LEU A 58 23.17 12.52 -5.49
CA LEU A 58 24.07 13.13 -4.52
C LEU A 58 25.26 12.18 -4.28
N GLY A 59 26.26 12.26 -5.15
CA GLY A 59 27.39 11.33 -5.12
C GLY A 59 26.94 9.88 -5.38
N ALA A 60 27.14 9.00 -4.40
CA ALA A 60 26.75 7.59 -4.47
C ALA A 60 25.26 7.34 -4.12
N PHE A 61 24.55 8.36 -3.65
CA PHE A 61 23.15 8.27 -3.24
C PHE A 61 22.24 8.96 -4.24
N GLY A 62 20.98 8.50 -4.32
CA GLY A 62 19.90 9.18 -4.97
C GLY A 62 18.86 9.61 -3.92
N LEU A 63 18.48 10.88 -3.94
CA LEU A 63 17.41 11.42 -3.11
C LEU A 63 16.19 11.66 -4.01
N THR A 64 15.05 11.09 -3.65
CA THR A 64 13.79 11.23 -4.41
C THR A 64 12.70 11.80 -3.52
N GLY A 65 12.15 12.96 -3.89
CA GLY A 65 10.92 13.51 -3.32
C GLY A 65 9.73 13.18 -4.22
N SER A 66 8.57 12.91 -3.64
CA SER A 66 7.36 12.61 -4.39
C SER A 66 6.10 13.16 -3.73
N VAL A 67 5.11 13.48 -4.55
CA VAL A 67 3.77 13.90 -4.13
C VAL A 67 2.73 13.18 -4.97
N GLU A 68 1.59 12.88 -4.35
CA GLU A 68 0.44 12.27 -5.01
C GLU A 68 -0.86 12.82 -4.42
N HIS A 69 -1.83 13.01 -5.26
CA HIS A 69 -3.20 13.31 -4.89
C HIS A 69 -4.13 12.36 -5.63
N GLY A 70 -5.13 11.80 -4.95
CA GLY A 70 -6.09 10.86 -5.52
C GLY A 70 -7.25 10.61 -4.57
N ASP A 71 -8.05 9.59 -4.89
CA ASP A 71 -9.22 9.19 -4.13
C ASP A 71 -9.10 7.75 -3.64
N ALA A 72 -9.55 7.50 -2.40
CA ALA A 72 -9.75 6.15 -1.90
C ALA A 72 -11.02 5.56 -2.54
N ARG A 73 -10.89 4.36 -3.10
CA ARG A 73 -12.02 3.61 -3.65
C ARG A 73 -12.61 2.74 -2.55
N LEU A 74 -13.87 2.97 -2.24
CA LEU A 74 -14.62 2.11 -1.33
C LEU A 74 -15.35 1.04 -2.13
N TYR A 75 -15.20 -0.22 -1.72
CA TYR A 75 -16.12 -1.27 -2.14
C TYR A 75 -17.47 -0.99 -1.49
N GLN A 76 -18.45 -0.57 -2.29
CA GLN A 76 -19.84 -0.47 -1.85
C GLN A 76 -20.57 -1.71 -2.35
N ASP A 77 -21.42 -2.29 -1.48
CA ASP A 77 -22.32 -3.36 -1.89
C ASP A 77 -23.16 -2.93 -3.09
N ALA A 78 -23.33 -3.84 -4.05
CA ALA A 78 -24.07 -3.60 -5.30
C ALA A 78 -25.52 -3.09 -5.09
N SER A 79 -26.09 -3.28 -3.90
CA SER A 79 -27.40 -2.74 -3.51
C SER A 79 -27.45 -1.22 -3.42
N ASP A 80 -26.32 -0.55 -3.22
CA ASP A 80 -26.26 0.92 -3.12
C ASP A 80 -26.03 1.59 -4.51
N GLU A 81 -25.64 0.84 -5.52
CA GLU A 81 -25.28 1.35 -6.86
C GLU A 81 -26.49 1.92 -7.59
N TYR A 82 -27.69 1.40 -7.34
CA TYR A 82 -28.94 1.88 -7.96
C TYR A 82 -29.47 3.19 -7.37
N LEU A 83 -28.99 3.63 -6.22
CA LEU A 83 -29.50 4.82 -5.52
C LEU A 83 -28.57 6.02 -5.58
N ARG A 84 -27.38 5.93 -6.21
CA ARG A 84 -26.40 7.01 -6.22
C ARG A 84 -26.04 7.50 -7.62
N TRP A 85 -26.66 8.57 -8.00
CA TRP A 85 -26.18 9.46 -9.05
C TRP A 85 -25.01 10.30 -8.47
N GLY A 86 -23.79 9.74 -8.45
CA GLY A 86 -22.59 10.43 -8.01
C GLY A 86 -21.72 9.56 -7.13
N THR A 87 -20.56 9.14 -7.63
CA THR A 87 -19.51 8.52 -6.84
C THR A 87 -18.95 9.53 -5.85
N ARG A 88 -19.15 9.30 -4.54
CA ARG A 88 -18.46 10.09 -3.52
C ARG A 88 -16.96 9.84 -3.62
N GLN A 89 -16.22 10.90 -3.78
CA GLN A 89 -14.76 10.88 -3.76
C GLN A 89 -14.30 11.03 -2.32
N TYR A 90 -13.29 10.24 -1.93
CA TYR A 90 -12.65 10.27 -0.63
C TYR A 90 -11.20 10.64 -0.82
N PRO A 91 -10.88 11.96 -0.84
CA PRO A 91 -9.57 12.42 -1.23
C PRO A 91 -8.49 12.02 -0.23
N TYR A 92 -7.33 11.65 -0.77
CA TYR A 92 -6.10 11.51 -0.02
C TYR A 92 -4.97 12.27 -0.71
N ALA A 93 -3.95 12.60 0.06
CA ALA A 93 -2.70 13.17 -0.44
C ALA A 93 -1.51 12.47 0.23
N THR A 94 -0.45 12.23 -0.54
CA THR A 94 0.81 11.70 -0.01
C THR A 94 1.99 12.61 -0.32
N LEU A 95 2.94 12.65 0.61
CA LEU A 95 4.25 13.25 0.47
C LEU A 95 5.30 12.21 0.82
N GLY A 96 6.20 11.91 -0.10
CA GLY A 96 7.24 10.90 0.07
C GLY A 96 8.65 11.46 -0.05
N LEU A 97 9.56 10.87 0.70
CA LEU A 97 10.99 11.09 0.59
C LEU A 97 11.67 9.72 0.61
N SER A 98 12.57 9.47 -0.33
CA SER A 98 13.29 8.20 -0.43
C SER A 98 14.77 8.43 -0.75
N LEU A 99 15.64 7.67 -0.09
CA LEU A 99 17.07 7.62 -0.31
C LEU A 99 17.43 6.25 -0.88
N ASP A 100 18.11 6.23 -2.04
CA ASP A 100 18.56 4.99 -2.66
C ASP A 100 20.09 4.97 -2.86
N ARG A 101 20.66 3.76 -2.88
CA ARG A 101 22.07 3.53 -3.17
C ARG A 101 22.27 2.18 -3.84
N LYS A 102 23.17 2.16 -4.84
CA LYS A 102 23.67 0.91 -5.43
C LYS A 102 24.97 0.51 -4.74
N ILE A 103 25.05 -0.74 -4.28
CA ILE A 103 26.21 -1.33 -3.61
C ILE A 103 26.53 -2.66 -4.31
N GLY A 104 27.53 -2.67 -5.18
CA GLY A 104 27.83 -3.85 -5.99
C GLY A 104 26.63 -4.31 -6.82
N PRO A 105 26.20 -5.58 -6.71
CA PRO A 105 25.04 -6.11 -7.41
C PRO A 105 23.69 -5.74 -6.76
N ALA A 106 23.73 -5.13 -5.57
CA ALA A 106 22.52 -4.80 -4.81
C ALA A 106 22.14 -3.33 -4.96
N ARG A 107 20.83 -3.08 -4.96
CA ARG A 107 20.21 -1.75 -4.78
C ARG A 107 19.45 -1.75 -3.49
N LEU A 108 19.63 -0.70 -2.71
CA LEU A 108 18.93 -0.48 -1.45
C LEU A 108 18.18 0.84 -1.54
N ALA A 109 16.97 0.89 -1.02
CA ALA A 109 16.22 2.12 -0.85
C ALA A 109 15.53 2.14 0.51
N LEU A 110 15.56 3.30 1.16
CA LEU A 110 14.81 3.60 2.38
C LEU A 110 13.92 4.79 2.11
N GLY A 111 12.68 4.72 2.51
CA GLY A 111 11.69 5.76 2.28
C GLY A 111 10.86 6.08 3.52
N ALA A 112 10.33 7.28 3.53
CA ALA A 112 9.29 7.71 4.46
C ALA A 112 8.17 8.38 3.66
N ASN A 113 6.92 7.99 3.92
CA ASN A 113 5.75 8.51 3.24
C ASN A 113 4.76 9.00 4.30
N TRP A 114 4.38 10.25 4.18
CA TRP A 114 3.30 10.82 4.96
C TRP A 114 2.04 10.89 4.10
N MET A 115 0.94 10.31 4.59
CA MET A 115 -0.35 10.29 3.93
C MET A 115 -1.40 10.98 4.79
N ARG A 116 -2.25 11.78 4.16
CA ARG A 116 -3.42 12.39 4.75
C ARG A 116 -4.66 11.90 4.00
N GLU A 117 -5.64 11.46 4.75
CA GLU A 117 -6.97 11.08 4.29
C GLU A 117 -7.99 12.03 4.93
N ASP A 118 -8.93 12.56 4.17
CA ASP A 118 -9.85 13.59 4.67
C ASP A 118 -11.08 12.97 5.36
N GLU A 119 -11.59 11.83 4.87
CA GLU A 119 -12.82 11.20 5.40
C GLU A 119 -12.66 9.70 5.69
N THR A 120 -11.48 9.12 5.46
CA THR A 120 -11.22 7.69 5.63
C THR A 120 -10.07 7.45 6.61
N ILE A 121 -9.95 6.23 7.12
CA ILE A 121 -8.84 5.75 7.96
C ILE A 121 -8.33 4.47 7.32
N LEU A 122 -7.15 4.50 6.68
CA LEU A 122 -6.62 3.44 5.84
C LEU A 122 -7.67 2.96 4.81
N GLY A 123 -8.33 3.93 4.14
CA GLY A 123 -9.38 3.70 3.16
C GLY A 123 -10.73 3.28 3.73
N ALA A 124 -10.84 2.89 5.00
CA ALA A 124 -12.10 2.52 5.61
C ALA A 124 -12.90 3.77 6.02
N ARG A 125 -14.19 3.77 5.71
CA ARG A 125 -15.12 4.79 6.15
C ARG A 125 -15.97 4.26 7.29
N PHE A 126 -16.05 5.02 8.37
CA PHE A 126 -16.88 4.69 9.51
C PHE A 126 -18.22 5.46 9.48
N ALA A 127 -19.21 4.93 10.18
CA ALA A 127 -20.52 5.57 10.27
C ALA A 127 -20.43 6.99 10.85
N ASN A 128 -21.32 7.88 10.41
CA ASN A 128 -21.29 9.31 10.77
C ASN A 128 -21.34 9.59 12.28
N PHE A 129 -21.96 8.68 13.08
CA PHE A 129 -22.02 8.83 14.54
C PHE A 129 -20.65 8.61 15.22
N ILE A 130 -19.73 7.86 14.59
CA ILE A 130 -18.34 7.69 15.06
C ILE A 130 -17.56 8.96 14.79
N GLY A 131 -17.94 9.71 13.76
CA GLY A 131 -17.34 10.95 13.33
C GLY A 131 -16.89 10.86 11.87
N ARG A 132 -16.92 11.95 11.14
CA ARG A 132 -16.27 12.08 9.84
C ARG A 132 -14.76 12.18 10.09
N GLY A 133 -14.15 11.03 10.36
CA GLY A 133 -12.76 10.98 10.72
C GLY A 133 -11.89 10.76 9.51
N GLY A 134 -11.07 11.74 9.16
CA GLY A 134 -9.89 11.50 8.34
C GLY A 134 -8.75 10.93 9.19
N ALA A 135 -7.61 10.69 8.57
CA ALA A 135 -6.44 10.15 9.23
C ALA A 135 -5.14 10.76 8.71
N ARG A 136 -4.10 10.63 9.50
CA ARG A 136 -2.72 10.93 9.11
C ARG A 136 -1.88 9.70 9.35
N SER A 137 -1.22 9.22 8.30
CA SER A 137 -0.39 8.02 8.37
C SER A 137 1.05 8.37 8.04
N LEU A 138 1.97 7.81 8.79
CA LEU A 138 3.39 7.78 8.48
C LEU A 138 3.78 6.35 8.16
N PHE A 139 4.35 6.14 6.98
CA PHE A 139 4.91 4.86 6.56
C PHE A 139 6.42 4.99 6.41
N VAL A 140 7.15 3.99 6.86
CA VAL A 140 8.58 3.81 6.62
C VAL A 140 8.76 2.55 5.78
N ASP A 141 9.53 2.66 4.72
CA ASP A 141 9.73 1.62 3.72
C ASP A 141 11.21 1.24 3.61
N GLY A 142 11.47 -0.06 3.52
CA GLY A 142 12.77 -0.59 3.16
C GLY A 142 12.66 -1.50 1.93
N ASN A 143 13.55 -1.33 0.95
CA ASN A 143 13.54 -2.10 -0.29
C ASN A 143 14.96 -2.51 -0.64
N MET A 144 15.12 -3.74 -1.12
CA MET A 144 16.37 -4.28 -1.60
C MET A 144 16.12 -5.12 -2.85
N GLU A 145 16.97 -4.94 -3.84
CA GLU A 145 17.07 -5.82 -5.01
C GLU A 145 18.52 -6.23 -5.17
N ALA A 146 18.79 -7.49 -5.47
CA ALA A 146 20.14 -7.98 -5.69
C ALA A 146 20.20 -9.00 -6.84
N ALA A 147 21.16 -8.83 -7.74
CA ALA A 147 21.50 -9.84 -8.73
C ALA A 147 22.44 -10.88 -8.08
N LEU A 148 22.05 -12.16 -8.14
CA LEU A 148 22.80 -13.28 -7.58
C LEU A 148 23.74 -13.95 -8.59
N GLY A 149 23.77 -13.47 -9.85
CA GLY A 149 24.47 -14.10 -10.95
C GLY A 149 23.64 -15.18 -11.64
N GLN A 150 24.13 -15.68 -12.80
CA GLN A 150 23.47 -16.74 -13.61
C GLN A 150 21.98 -16.46 -13.87
N ASN A 151 21.62 -15.20 -14.15
CA ASN A 151 20.26 -14.74 -14.44
C ASN A 151 19.29 -14.79 -13.25
N TRP A 152 19.76 -15.00 -12.02
CA TRP A 152 18.95 -14.95 -10.82
C TRP A 152 19.00 -13.55 -10.17
N SER A 153 17.87 -13.11 -9.66
CA SER A 153 17.74 -11.93 -8.81
C SER A 153 16.73 -12.16 -7.69
N ILE A 154 16.94 -11.47 -6.60
CA ILE A 154 16.02 -11.44 -5.45
C ILE A 154 15.58 -10.02 -5.19
N GLY A 155 14.34 -9.87 -4.74
CA GLY A 155 13.75 -8.64 -4.28
C GLY A 155 13.14 -8.83 -2.90
N THR A 156 13.19 -7.80 -2.07
CA THR A 156 12.43 -7.74 -0.83
C THR A 156 11.97 -6.32 -0.58
N SER A 157 10.76 -6.19 -0.08
CA SER A 157 10.26 -4.91 0.43
C SER A 157 9.56 -5.09 1.76
N TRP A 158 9.63 -4.06 2.58
CA TRP A 158 9.02 -4.02 3.89
C TRP A 158 8.47 -2.61 4.13
N ARG A 159 7.31 -2.56 4.79
CA ARG A 159 6.64 -1.32 5.18
C ARG A 159 6.17 -1.42 6.62
N GLN A 160 6.37 -0.35 7.39
CA GLN A 160 5.79 -0.14 8.71
C GLN A 160 4.98 1.15 8.71
N GLY A 161 3.75 1.09 9.22
CA GLY A 161 2.83 2.23 9.27
C GLY A 161 2.39 2.58 10.69
N TRP A 162 2.15 3.87 10.92
CA TRP A 162 1.50 4.43 12.08
C TRP A 162 0.41 5.39 11.59
N THR A 163 -0.85 5.07 11.89
CA THR A 163 -2.02 5.84 11.45
C THR A 163 -2.73 6.43 12.66
N TYR A 164 -2.82 7.75 12.67
CA TYR A 164 -3.52 8.53 13.68
C TYR A 164 -4.85 8.99 13.10
N ALA A 165 -5.94 8.49 13.66
CA ALA A 165 -7.27 8.97 13.29
C ALA A 165 -7.51 10.37 13.89
N ASN A 166 -8.10 11.25 13.09
CA ASN A 166 -8.47 12.59 13.56
C ASN A 166 -9.64 12.47 14.54
N ALA A 167 -9.67 13.36 15.54
CA ALA A 167 -10.80 13.45 16.46
C ALA A 167 -12.10 13.81 15.72
N GLY A 168 -13.20 13.19 16.13
CA GLY A 168 -14.55 13.43 15.61
C GLY A 168 -15.56 13.57 16.74
N SER A 169 -16.84 13.35 16.46
CA SER A 169 -17.90 13.50 17.48
C SER A 169 -17.75 12.53 18.65
N THR A 170 -17.54 11.25 18.37
CA THR A 170 -17.27 10.19 19.36
C THR A 170 -15.83 9.68 19.28
N LEU A 171 -15.16 9.85 18.14
CA LEU A 171 -13.78 9.43 17.95
C LEU A 171 -12.83 10.36 18.68
N THR A 172 -12.01 9.82 19.55
CA THR A 172 -11.01 10.60 20.31
C THR A 172 -9.66 10.62 19.59
N GLY A 173 -8.87 11.67 19.81
CA GLY A 173 -7.52 11.80 19.27
C GLY A 173 -6.50 10.75 19.77
N GLN A 174 -6.92 9.79 20.60
CA GLN A 174 -6.07 8.68 21.08
C GLN A 174 -6.14 7.43 20.19
N SER A 175 -6.80 7.52 19.03
CA SER A 175 -6.94 6.42 18.07
C SER A 175 -5.66 6.28 17.25
N LEU A 176 -4.92 5.20 17.50
CA LEU A 176 -3.67 4.86 16.81
C LEU A 176 -3.73 3.43 16.30
N LEU A 177 -3.36 3.24 15.03
CA LEU A 177 -3.18 1.93 14.41
C LEU A 177 -1.71 1.77 14.01
N LYS A 178 -1.18 0.58 14.23
CA LYS A 178 0.12 0.16 13.69
C LYS A 178 -0.13 -0.89 12.62
N SER A 179 0.55 -0.76 11.49
CA SER A 179 0.38 -1.68 10.36
C SER A 179 1.73 -2.06 9.78
N ASN A 180 1.80 -3.24 9.16
CA ASN A 180 2.96 -3.65 8.40
C ASN A 180 2.57 -4.40 7.13
N ALA A 181 3.50 -4.41 6.17
CA ALA A 181 3.46 -5.23 4.96
C ALA A 181 4.87 -5.73 4.66
N PHE A 182 4.98 -6.84 3.95
CA PHE A 182 6.25 -7.31 3.40
C PHE A 182 6.04 -8.06 2.09
N SER A 183 7.07 -8.07 1.25
CA SER A 183 7.14 -8.96 0.10
C SER A 183 8.57 -9.47 -0.09
N PHE A 184 8.68 -10.66 -0.63
CA PHE A 184 9.91 -11.31 -1.03
C PHE A 184 9.69 -11.97 -2.39
N ASP A 185 10.60 -11.74 -3.33
CA ASP A 185 10.54 -12.33 -4.66
C ASP A 185 11.88 -12.87 -5.13
N VAL A 186 11.79 -13.91 -5.94
CA VAL A 186 12.90 -14.52 -6.66
C VAL A 186 12.55 -14.52 -8.14
N THR A 187 13.47 -14.06 -8.97
CA THR A 187 13.27 -13.99 -10.41
C THR A 187 14.42 -14.68 -11.12
N ARG A 188 14.10 -15.45 -12.17
CA ARG A 188 15.07 -16.01 -13.11
C ARG A 188 14.77 -15.50 -14.51
N ALA A 189 15.73 -14.83 -15.11
CA ALA A 189 15.71 -14.50 -16.53
C ALA A 189 16.22 -15.70 -17.34
N ASN A 190 15.73 -15.88 -18.58
CA ASN A 190 16.04 -17.02 -19.45
C ASN A 190 15.81 -18.35 -18.72
N ALA A 191 14.62 -18.53 -18.13
CA ALA A 191 14.29 -19.70 -17.34
C ALA A 191 14.06 -20.92 -18.23
N PHE A 192 13.31 -20.78 -19.31
CA PHE A 192 12.92 -21.82 -20.27
C PHE A 192 13.26 -21.45 -21.70
N ALA A 193 13.20 -20.14 -22.04
CA ALA A 193 13.49 -19.62 -23.37
C ALA A 193 14.30 -18.33 -23.29
N TYR A 194 14.96 -18.00 -24.40
CA TYR A 194 15.72 -16.74 -24.47
C TYR A 194 14.80 -15.53 -24.31
N GLY A 195 15.12 -14.69 -23.35
CA GLY A 195 14.37 -13.45 -23.06
C GLY A 195 13.17 -13.63 -22.16
N ASP A 196 12.81 -14.86 -21.75
CA ASP A 196 11.71 -15.07 -20.81
C ASP A 196 12.12 -14.72 -19.37
N ARG A 197 11.13 -14.56 -18.53
CA ARG A 197 11.30 -14.29 -17.10
C ARG A 197 10.29 -15.10 -16.29
N LEU A 198 10.78 -15.92 -15.39
CA LEU A 198 9.99 -16.61 -14.38
C LEU A 198 10.23 -15.94 -13.02
N ALA A 199 9.17 -15.60 -12.32
CA ALA A 199 9.24 -14.97 -11.01
C ALA A 199 8.28 -15.64 -10.04
N LEU A 200 8.71 -15.72 -8.78
CA LEU A 200 7.89 -16.19 -7.65
C LEU A 200 7.92 -15.10 -6.58
N ARG A 201 6.76 -14.76 -6.05
CA ARG A 201 6.61 -13.79 -4.94
C ARG A 201 5.78 -14.38 -3.81
N PHE A 202 6.20 -14.06 -2.60
CA PHE A 202 5.41 -14.16 -1.37
C PHE A 202 5.21 -12.76 -0.81
N ALA A 203 3.98 -12.40 -0.49
CA ALA A 203 3.65 -11.08 0.03
C ALA A 203 2.60 -11.17 1.13
N GLN A 204 2.75 -10.33 2.14
CA GLN A 204 1.69 -9.98 3.06
C GLN A 204 1.25 -8.55 2.71
N PRO A 205 0.00 -8.33 2.29
CA PRO A 205 -0.56 -6.99 2.13
C PRO A 205 -0.55 -6.20 3.43
N LEU A 206 -0.81 -4.90 3.38
CA LEU A 206 -0.80 -4.07 4.57
C LEU A 206 -1.85 -4.56 5.57
N ARG A 207 -1.37 -5.00 6.73
CA ARG A 207 -2.18 -5.52 7.85
C ARG A 207 -2.06 -4.61 9.06
N VAL A 208 -3.18 -4.25 9.67
CA VAL A 208 -3.17 -3.63 11.00
C VAL A 208 -2.74 -4.70 12.01
N THR A 209 -1.60 -4.48 12.66
CA THR A 209 -1.02 -5.42 13.63
C THR A 209 -1.46 -5.17 15.05
N SER A 210 -1.77 -3.91 15.37
CA SER A 210 -2.26 -3.51 16.70
C SER A 210 -2.90 -2.14 16.68
N GLY A 211 -3.66 -1.83 17.72
CA GLY A 211 -4.34 -0.57 17.88
C GLY A 211 -5.77 -0.59 17.39
N GLY A 212 -6.38 0.58 17.32
CA GLY A 212 -7.80 0.69 16.97
C GLY A 212 -8.37 2.07 17.26
N LEU A 213 -9.70 2.13 17.33
CA LEU A 213 -10.43 3.36 17.59
C LEU A 213 -10.70 3.51 19.08
N ALA A 214 -10.45 4.70 19.61
CA ALA A 214 -10.81 5.10 20.95
C ALA A 214 -12.05 5.99 20.88
N LEU A 215 -13.19 5.44 21.31
CA LEU A 215 -14.50 6.11 21.22
C LEU A 215 -14.95 6.57 22.60
N ASN A 216 -15.47 7.80 22.67
CA ASN A 216 -16.16 8.32 23.84
C ASN A 216 -17.63 7.92 23.76
N VAL A 217 -18.02 6.90 24.52
CA VAL A 217 -19.35 6.29 24.47
C VAL A 217 -20.01 6.30 25.86
N PRO A 218 -21.36 6.26 25.95
CA PRO A 218 -22.03 6.12 27.23
C PRO A 218 -21.67 4.76 27.86
N ILE A 219 -21.15 4.80 29.08
CA ILE A 219 -20.73 3.61 29.86
C ILE A 219 -21.66 3.31 31.03
N ALA A 220 -22.44 4.30 31.48
CA ALA A 220 -23.46 4.17 32.51
C ALA A 220 -24.59 5.17 32.28
N TYR A 221 -25.76 4.91 32.87
CA TYR A 221 -26.91 5.79 32.81
C TYR A 221 -27.53 5.89 34.22
N ASP A 222 -27.67 7.12 34.72
CA ASP A 222 -28.35 7.37 35.97
C ASP A 222 -29.84 7.67 35.69
N TYR A 223 -30.69 6.75 36.10
CA TYR A 223 -32.16 6.84 35.90
C TYR A 223 -32.81 7.90 36.80
N ALA A 224 -32.19 8.26 37.91
CA ALA A 224 -32.75 9.29 38.83
C ALA A 224 -32.52 10.70 38.26
N THR A 225 -31.40 10.94 37.64
CA THR A 225 -31.05 12.24 37.04
C THR A 225 -31.24 12.28 35.53
N LEU A 226 -31.57 11.14 34.90
CA LEU A 226 -31.73 10.93 33.45
C LEU A 226 -30.48 11.35 32.67
N THR A 227 -29.29 11.10 33.24
CA THR A 227 -28.01 11.52 32.64
C THR A 227 -27.11 10.33 32.29
N PRO A 228 -26.54 10.29 31.06
CA PRO A 228 -25.52 9.33 30.71
C PRO A 228 -24.13 9.74 31.22
N THR A 229 -23.36 8.79 31.70
CA THR A 229 -21.94 8.96 31.97
C THR A 229 -21.14 8.44 30.79
N PHE A 230 -20.24 9.26 30.25
CA PHE A 230 -19.40 8.91 29.11
C PHE A 230 -18.01 8.45 29.55
N GLY A 231 -17.44 7.52 28.80
CA GLY A 231 -16.08 7.04 29.02
C GLY A 231 -15.45 6.54 27.73
N ILE A 232 -14.13 6.49 27.71
CA ILE A 232 -13.37 6.05 26.55
C ILE A 232 -13.35 4.52 26.50
N ARG A 233 -13.81 3.96 25.38
CA ARG A 233 -13.69 2.54 25.05
C ARG A 233 -12.81 2.38 23.80
N ARG A 234 -11.89 1.40 23.84
CA ARG A 234 -11.02 1.07 22.72
C ARG A 234 -11.50 -0.17 21.99
N PHE A 235 -11.62 -0.05 20.67
CA PHE A 235 -12.03 -1.12 19.77
C PHE A 235 -10.85 -1.47 18.88
N SER A 236 -10.35 -2.69 18.99
CA SER A 236 -9.25 -3.17 18.12
C SER A 236 -9.73 -3.26 16.68
N LEU A 237 -8.89 -2.78 15.76
CA LEU A 237 -9.07 -2.97 14.31
C LEU A 237 -8.03 -3.95 13.73
N ALA A 238 -7.24 -4.61 14.60
CA ALA A 238 -6.35 -5.66 14.16
C ALA A 238 -7.17 -6.90 13.78
N PRO A 239 -7.12 -7.36 12.51
CA PRO A 239 -7.79 -8.57 12.07
C PRO A 239 -7.16 -9.80 12.73
N GLN A 240 -7.94 -10.87 12.92
CA GLN A 240 -7.44 -12.13 13.50
C GLN A 240 -6.64 -12.92 12.47
N GLY A 241 -7.08 -12.90 11.21
CA GLY A 241 -6.38 -13.56 10.11
C GLY A 241 -5.15 -12.79 9.62
N ARG A 242 -4.38 -13.46 8.76
CA ARG A 242 -3.20 -12.92 8.10
C ARG A 242 -3.15 -13.38 6.65
N GLU A 243 -3.49 -12.51 5.71
CA GLU A 243 -3.33 -12.80 4.29
C GLU A 243 -1.86 -13.03 3.94
N ILE A 244 -1.59 -14.17 3.27
CA ILE A 244 -0.34 -14.43 2.57
C ILE A 244 -0.70 -14.72 1.12
N ALA A 245 -0.20 -13.87 0.22
CA ALA A 245 -0.32 -14.04 -1.20
C ALA A 245 0.95 -14.68 -1.76
N SER A 246 0.79 -15.73 -2.56
CA SER A 246 1.86 -16.40 -3.30
C SER A 246 1.53 -16.32 -4.77
N GLU A 247 2.47 -15.89 -5.61
CA GLU A 247 2.22 -15.75 -7.04
C GLU A 247 3.44 -16.17 -7.85
N VAL A 248 3.20 -16.98 -8.87
CA VAL A 248 4.16 -17.32 -9.92
C VAL A 248 3.78 -16.54 -11.16
N ALA A 249 4.70 -15.75 -11.71
CA ALA A 249 4.52 -15.01 -12.94
C ALA A 249 5.53 -15.47 -13.98
N TRP A 250 5.05 -15.77 -15.20
CA TRP A 250 5.89 -16.09 -16.34
C TRP A 250 5.61 -15.15 -17.49
N ILE A 251 6.66 -14.52 -17.99
CA ILE A 251 6.60 -13.58 -19.11
C ILE A 251 7.52 -14.11 -20.21
N LEU A 252 6.99 -14.26 -21.42
CA LEU A 252 7.69 -14.71 -22.60
C LEU A 252 7.57 -13.68 -23.72
N PRO A 253 8.69 -13.16 -24.27
CA PRO A 253 8.62 -12.33 -25.47
C PRO A 253 8.19 -13.18 -26.67
N ILE A 254 7.23 -12.65 -27.43
CA ILE A 254 6.75 -13.24 -28.70
C ILE A 254 6.85 -12.17 -29.79
N ASN A 255 6.76 -12.59 -31.06
CA ASN A 255 6.83 -11.65 -32.18
C ASN A 255 5.75 -10.56 -32.05
N GLY A 256 6.18 -9.31 -31.83
CA GLY A 256 5.32 -8.15 -31.71
C GLY A 256 4.69 -7.88 -30.33
N GLY A 257 5.10 -8.65 -29.28
CA GLY A 257 4.55 -8.43 -27.93
C GLY A 257 5.11 -9.36 -26.87
N TYR A 258 4.32 -9.56 -25.81
CA TYR A 258 4.65 -10.46 -24.71
C TYR A 258 3.45 -11.34 -24.39
N PHE A 259 3.71 -12.60 -24.13
CA PHE A 259 2.78 -13.48 -23.43
C PHE A 259 3.08 -13.42 -21.94
N SER A 260 2.06 -13.27 -21.10
CA SER A 260 2.19 -13.36 -19.64
C SER A 260 1.16 -14.33 -19.08
N SER A 261 1.57 -15.07 -18.07
CA SER A 261 0.69 -15.97 -17.31
C SER A 261 1.04 -15.88 -15.85
N ASN A 262 0.03 -15.74 -15.02
CA ASN A 262 0.17 -15.64 -13.57
C ASN A 262 -0.69 -16.72 -12.92
N LEU A 263 -0.11 -17.45 -11.95
CA LEU A 263 -0.82 -18.35 -11.05
C LEU A 263 -0.68 -17.80 -9.64
N PHE A 264 -1.79 -17.55 -8.96
CA PHE A 264 -1.77 -17.02 -7.60
C PHE A 264 -2.58 -17.88 -6.63
N TRP A 265 -2.17 -17.83 -5.38
CA TRP A 265 -2.86 -18.38 -4.23
C TRP A 265 -2.81 -17.38 -3.09
N ARG A 266 -3.97 -17.08 -2.49
CA ARG A 266 -4.09 -16.21 -1.33
C ARG A 266 -4.73 -16.99 -0.19
N GLN A 267 -4.02 -17.10 0.90
CA GLN A 267 -4.52 -17.63 2.16
C GLN A 267 -5.12 -16.50 2.96
N GLU A 268 -6.28 -16.71 3.58
CA GLU A 268 -7.00 -15.73 4.42
C GLU A 268 -7.14 -14.34 3.75
N PRO A 269 -7.68 -14.26 2.53
CA PRO A 269 -7.77 -13.02 1.77
C PRO A 269 -8.49 -11.91 2.57
N GLY A 270 -7.97 -10.68 2.49
CA GLY A 270 -8.44 -9.55 3.28
C GLY A 270 -8.11 -9.64 4.77
N HIS A 271 -7.24 -10.56 5.19
CA HIS A 271 -6.90 -10.86 6.58
C HIS A 271 -8.06 -11.43 7.41
N PHE A 272 -9.03 -12.11 6.77
CA PHE A 272 -10.14 -12.76 7.46
C PHE A 272 -9.81 -14.23 7.69
N GLU A 273 -9.67 -14.64 8.96
CA GLU A 273 -9.35 -16.02 9.37
C GLU A 273 -10.33 -17.07 8.82
N SER A 274 -11.60 -16.70 8.62
CA SER A 274 -12.64 -17.58 8.10
C SER A 274 -12.84 -17.49 6.60
N ALA A 275 -12.09 -16.62 5.90
CA ALA A 275 -12.22 -16.53 4.46
C ALA A 275 -11.62 -17.77 3.78
N PRO A 276 -12.30 -18.35 2.78
CA PRO A 276 -11.73 -19.45 1.99
C PRO A 276 -10.52 -18.93 1.20
N ASP A 277 -9.56 -19.82 1.01
CA ASP A 277 -8.40 -19.55 0.15
C ASP A 277 -8.86 -19.22 -1.26
N ASP A 278 -8.15 -18.31 -1.91
CA ASP A 278 -8.43 -17.84 -3.27
C ASP A 278 -7.28 -18.28 -4.18
N ILE A 279 -7.64 -19.02 -5.26
CA ILE A 279 -6.69 -19.52 -6.24
C ILE A 279 -7.17 -19.11 -7.63
N GLY A 280 -6.27 -18.58 -8.46
CA GLY A 280 -6.61 -18.19 -9.81
C GLY A 280 -5.44 -18.19 -10.78
N VAL A 281 -5.81 -18.13 -12.06
CA VAL A 281 -4.88 -18.01 -13.20
C VAL A 281 -5.31 -16.80 -14.01
N ALA A 282 -4.34 -16.01 -14.47
CA ALA A 282 -4.53 -14.85 -15.32
C ALA A 282 -3.55 -14.82 -16.48
#